data_187ed1ce117671e27f6066c1a1a2b354
#
_entry.id   187ed1ce117671e27f6066c1a1a2b354
#
_cell.length_a   1.000
_cell.length_b   1.000
_cell.length_c   1.000
_cell.angle_alpha   90.00
_cell.angle_beta   90.00
_cell.angle_gamma   90.00
#
_symmetry.space_group_name_H-M   'P 1'
#
loop_
_entity.id
_entity.type
_entity.pdbx_description
1 polymer ?
#
loop_
_entity_poly.entity_id
_entity_poly.type
_entity_poly.pdbx_seq_one_letter_code
_entity_poly.pdbx_strand_id
1 'polypeptide(L)'
;MLRKRRRAAMAVAIVVLTTVPVLPTSGSVAAQNVPDQVLAWNQHAYDELILGPAAPWKSPVVSALHLAMVHGAIYDGVNAITGGYEPYLVAPAVADATDSEDAAAAAAGYQVLLDILKPPLILEADVPTVTARLQGYYDASLTAISNAGVSQSSIDGGVAVGNAAAQAMIAERTGDGRYGDPSFDVGFDVGEWRPLAEGLAGNNFYWVGQMVPFLVPDAAMFGTRGPNAVTSAKYTREFKRVKSLGAIDSTTRRADQTAMALFWADHAIGMWTRIFRQLSAANELSTAENARYFGMLYLTVGDAVIACNLDKAKWGFWRPTTAIREAATDGNPLTEADETWESLNPVPPYPEHPSGHNCGSWSIVETLKDFYGTNRMTFSATRTFLQPGPAPITRTFTRFSQAGREILRARVFGGLHFWTAEAQGARLGRRVANFRQAHYFQPE
;
A
#
# COMPACT_ATOMS: atom_id res chain seq x y z
N MET A 1 23.48 -71.40 -42.74
CA MET A 1 24.79 -72.01 -42.76
C MET A 1 25.74 -71.29 -41.88
N LEU A 2 26.32 -72.05 -40.91
CA LEU A 2 27.47 -71.80 -40.04
C LEU A 2 27.70 -70.46 -39.39
N ARG A 3 27.29 -70.40 -38.11
CA ARG A 3 27.74 -69.42 -37.08
C ARG A 3 29.18 -69.73 -36.71
N LYS A 4 30.05 -68.69 -36.73
CA LYS A 4 31.35 -68.69 -36.06
C LYS A 4 31.24 -67.93 -34.73
N ARG A 5 31.36 -68.66 -33.63
CA ARG A 5 31.55 -68.14 -32.27
C ARG A 5 33.00 -67.70 -32.15
N ARG A 6 33.24 -66.45 -31.74
CA ARG A 6 34.54 -65.99 -31.22
C ARG A 6 34.46 -65.89 -29.69
N ARG A 7 35.34 -66.62 -29.00
CA ARG A 7 35.59 -66.55 -27.54
C ARG A 7 36.39 -65.29 -27.27
N ALA A 8 35.94 -64.46 -26.31
CA ALA A 8 36.71 -63.34 -25.73
C ALA A 8 37.43 -63.84 -24.49
N ALA A 9 38.72 -63.59 -24.42
CA ALA A 9 39.54 -63.88 -23.25
C ALA A 9 39.40 -62.72 -22.25
N MET A 10 39.23 -63.09 -20.99
CA MET A 10 39.05 -62.17 -19.87
C MET A 10 40.43 -61.90 -19.26
N ALA A 11 40.94 -60.67 -19.39
CA ALA A 11 42.14 -60.24 -18.71
C ALA A 11 41.75 -59.61 -17.37
N VAL A 12 42.27 -60.16 -16.28
CA VAL A 12 42.12 -59.64 -14.91
C VAL A 12 43.18 -58.56 -14.68
N ALA A 13 42.77 -57.32 -14.58
CA ALA A 13 43.65 -56.21 -14.16
C ALA A 13 43.52 -56.03 -12.62
N ILE A 14 44.63 -56.23 -11.93
CA ILE A 14 44.79 -55.93 -10.47
C ILE A 14 44.97 -54.40 -10.35
N VAL A 15 43.98 -53.73 -9.80
CA VAL A 15 44.13 -52.30 -9.42
C VAL A 15 44.63 -52.23 -7.99
N VAL A 16 45.83 -51.72 -7.83
CA VAL A 16 46.37 -51.34 -6.50
C VAL A 16 45.77 -49.97 -6.10
N LEU A 17 44.88 -49.99 -5.11
CA LEU A 17 44.33 -48.75 -4.54
C LEU A 17 45.41 -48.16 -3.57
N THR A 18 46.04 -47.07 -3.97
CA THR A 18 46.76 -46.20 -3.06
C THR A 18 45.76 -45.23 -2.39
N THR A 19 45.55 -45.39 -1.11
CA THR A 19 44.76 -44.47 -0.29
C THR A 19 45.56 -43.17 -0.08
N VAL A 20 45.14 -42.10 -0.74
CA VAL A 20 45.58 -40.74 -0.43
C VAL A 20 44.73 -40.26 0.76
N PRO A 21 45.33 -39.75 1.85
CA PRO A 21 44.54 -39.17 2.92
C PRO A 21 43.84 -37.89 2.44
N VAL A 22 42.49 -37.90 2.38
CA VAL A 22 41.69 -36.72 2.18
C VAL A 22 41.74 -35.89 3.47
N LEU A 23 42.46 -34.76 3.43
CA LEU A 23 42.34 -33.73 4.46
C LEU A 23 40.88 -33.23 4.47
N PRO A 24 40.26 -33.03 5.65
CA PRO A 24 38.93 -32.45 5.70
C PRO A 24 38.99 -31.06 5.11
N THR A 25 38.34 -30.86 3.96
CA THR A 25 38.02 -29.53 3.46
C THR A 25 37.17 -28.87 4.55
N SER A 26 37.66 -27.76 5.11
CA SER A 26 36.86 -26.86 5.94
C SER A 26 35.59 -26.55 5.12
N GLY A 27 34.46 -27.14 5.54
CA GLY A 27 33.18 -26.84 4.96
C GLY A 27 32.96 -25.35 5.11
N SER A 28 32.81 -24.66 3.99
CA SER A 28 32.22 -23.34 4.02
C SER A 28 30.87 -23.51 4.67
N VAL A 29 30.69 -22.95 5.86
CA VAL A 29 29.36 -22.71 6.43
C VAL A 29 28.67 -21.89 5.38
N ALA A 30 27.65 -22.44 4.74
CA ALA A 30 26.80 -21.66 3.84
C ALA A 30 26.36 -20.44 4.65
N ALA A 31 26.67 -19.25 4.15
CA ALA A 31 26.22 -18.02 4.77
C ALA A 31 24.70 -18.17 4.91
N GLN A 32 24.21 -18.18 6.16
CA GLN A 32 22.77 -18.15 6.38
C GLN A 32 22.29 -16.83 5.81
N ASN A 33 21.41 -16.87 4.82
CA ASN A 33 20.85 -15.67 4.26
C ASN A 33 20.17 -14.87 5.37
N VAL A 34 20.61 -13.64 5.59
CA VAL A 34 19.91 -12.69 6.46
C VAL A 34 18.49 -12.54 5.92
N PRO A 35 17.45 -12.73 6.72
CA PRO A 35 16.11 -12.39 6.27
C PRO A 35 16.06 -10.90 5.94
N ASP A 36 15.63 -10.55 4.73
CA ASP A 36 15.47 -9.16 4.27
C ASP A 36 14.70 -8.33 5.29
N GLN A 37 15.35 -7.34 5.89
CA GLN A 37 14.76 -6.54 6.97
C GLN A 37 13.79 -5.49 6.45
N VAL A 38 13.84 -5.11 5.18
CA VAL A 38 12.82 -4.25 4.57
C VAL A 38 11.48 -4.98 4.53
N LEU A 39 11.49 -6.26 4.11
CA LEU A 39 10.29 -7.12 4.13
C LEU A 39 9.79 -7.40 5.54
N ALA A 40 10.69 -7.67 6.47
CA ALA A 40 10.34 -7.92 7.87
C ALA A 40 9.67 -6.68 8.49
N TRP A 41 10.25 -5.50 8.33
CA TRP A 41 9.69 -4.26 8.87
C TRP A 41 8.45 -3.78 8.12
N ASN A 42 8.29 -4.12 6.84
CA ASN A 42 7.01 -3.96 6.17
C ASN A 42 5.91 -4.83 6.80
N GLN A 43 6.24 -6.08 7.19
CA GLN A 43 5.28 -6.93 7.90
C GLN A 43 4.96 -6.38 9.28
N HIS A 44 5.95 -5.96 10.07
CA HIS A 44 5.74 -5.36 11.39
C HIS A 44 4.89 -4.09 11.32
N ALA A 45 5.19 -3.20 10.35
CA ALA A 45 4.37 -2.02 10.11
C ALA A 45 2.92 -2.37 9.70
N TYR A 46 2.73 -3.40 8.88
CA TYR A 46 1.41 -3.91 8.53
C TYR A 46 0.66 -4.43 9.76
N ASP A 47 1.31 -5.20 10.60
CA ASP A 47 0.70 -5.79 11.79
C ASP A 47 0.26 -4.70 12.79
N GLU A 48 1.06 -3.66 12.98
CA GLU A 48 0.75 -2.56 13.89
C GLU A 48 -0.26 -1.57 13.32
N LEU A 49 -0.04 -1.10 12.09
CA LEU A 49 -0.82 -0.01 11.49
C LEU A 49 -2.15 -0.46 10.84
N ILE A 50 -2.26 -1.74 10.49
CA ILE A 50 -3.43 -2.28 9.80
C ILE A 50 -4.19 -3.29 10.66
N LEU A 51 -3.50 -4.24 11.29
CA LEU A 51 -4.12 -5.28 12.11
C LEU A 51 -4.17 -4.92 13.59
N GLY A 52 -3.21 -4.13 14.06
CA GLY A 52 -3.02 -3.79 15.46
C GLY A 52 -4.11 -2.90 16.07
N PRO A 53 -3.92 -2.46 17.32
CA PRO A 53 -4.92 -1.72 18.09
C PRO A 53 -5.08 -0.25 17.70
N ALA A 54 -4.60 0.16 16.54
CA ALA A 54 -4.67 1.56 16.07
C ALA A 54 -6.12 2.03 15.82
N ALA A 55 -6.94 2.05 16.86
CA ALA A 55 -8.24 2.69 16.88
C ALA A 55 -8.11 4.07 17.52
N PRO A 56 -8.83 5.10 17.10
CA PRO A 56 -9.92 5.14 16.11
C PRO A 56 -9.46 5.40 14.67
N TRP A 57 -8.18 5.55 14.42
CA TRP A 57 -7.60 6.00 13.14
C TRP A 57 -7.26 4.86 12.17
N LYS A 58 -7.75 3.65 12.43
CA LYS A 58 -7.56 2.47 11.57
C LYS A 58 -8.30 2.64 10.24
N SER A 59 -7.61 3.18 9.26
CA SER A 59 -8.17 3.52 7.95
C SER A 59 -7.10 3.33 6.88
N PRO A 60 -7.49 2.89 5.67
CA PRO A 60 -6.56 2.80 4.55
C PRO A 60 -5.84 4.12 4.25
N VAL A 61 -6.51 5.26 4.46
CA VAL A 61 -5.95 6.59 4.24
C VAL A 61 -4.81 6.85 5.21
N VAL A 62 -5.04 6.68 6.50
CA VAL A 62 -4.05 6.93 7.57
C VAL A 62 -2.90 5.92 7.48
N SER A 63 -3.20 4.64 7.22
CA SER A 63 -2.15 3.62 7.04
C SER A 63 -1.22 3.93 5.87
N ALA A 64 -1.73 4.50 4.76
CA ALA A 64 -0.90 4.90 3.63
C ALA A 64 0.15 5.96 4.02
N LEU A 65 -0.25 6.96 4.81
CA LEU A 65 0.63 8.04 5.26
C LEU A 65 1.73 7.54 6.20
N HIS A 66 1.38 6.66 7.14
CA HIS A 66 2.35 6.13 8.09
C HIS A 66 3.32 5.15 7.44
N LEU A 67 2.85 4.30 6.52
CA LEU A 67 3.72 3.44 5.73
C LEU A 67 4.66 4.24 4.81
N ALA A 68 4.22 5.42 4.33
CA ALA A 68 5.09 6.33 3.59
C ALA A 68 6.26 6.84 4.45
N MET A 69 5.99 7.20 5.71
CA MET A 69 7.05 7.60 6.64
C MET A 69 8.03 6.46 6.92
N VAL A 70 7.52 5.27 7.26
CA VAL A 70 8.34 4.09 7.55
C VAL A 70 9.26 3.76 6.37
N HIS A 71 8.69 3.64 5.18
CA HIS A 71 9.45 3.20 4.00
C HIS A 71 10.26 4.30 3.33
N GLY A 72 9.91 5.56 3.53
CA GLY A 72 10.77 6.69 3.13
C GLY A 72 12.06 6.72 3.94
N ALA A 73 11.98 6.53 5.28
CA ALA A 73 13.16 6.45 6.14
C ALA A 73 14.00 5.20 5.87
N ILE A 74 13.37 4.03 5.67
CA ILE A 74 14.07 2.78 5.30
C ILE A 74 14.82 2.99 3.98
N TYR A 75 14.17 3.62 2.98
CA TYR A 75 14.81 3.88 1.69
C TYR A 75 16.06 4.74 1.84
N ASP A 76 15.96 5.88 2.52
CA ASP A 76 17.12 6.78 2.70
C ASP A 76 18.26 6.09 3.47
N GLY A 77 17.94 5.31 4.51
CA GLY A 77 18.94 4.59 5.28
C GLY A 77 19.67 3.53 4.45
N VAL A 78 18.94 2.71 3.70
CA VAL A 78 19.52 1.65 2.86
C VAL A 78 20.26 2.26 1.66
N ASN A 79 19.66 3.22 0.96
CA ASN A 79 20.27 3.87 -0.21
C ASN A 79 21.56 4.63 0.13
N ALA A 80 21.69 5.18 1.34
CA ALA A 80 22.90 5.84 1.77
C ALA A 80 24.12 4.89 1.85
N ILE A 81 23.87 3.62 2.14
CA ILE A 81 24.90 2.56 2.20
C ILE A 81 25.18 1.99 0.80
N THR A 82 24.13 1.68 0.05
CA THR A 82 24.24 0.98 -1.23
C THR A 82 24.48 1.92 -2.42
N GLY A 83 24.05 3.19 -2.32
CA GLY A 83 24.13 4.17 -3.39
C GLY A 83 23.23 3.87 -4.59
N GLY A 84 23.47 4.58 -5.69
CA GLY A 84 22.89 4.32 -7.00
C GLY A 84 21.64 5.09 -7.33
N TYR A 85 20.96 5.70 -6.36
CA TYR A 85 19.78 6.52 -6.58
C TYR A 85 19.79 7.76 -5.69
N GLU A 86 19.17 8.85 -6.17
CA GLU A 86 18.93 10.05 -5.38
C GLU A 86 18.19 9.72 -4.07
N PRO A 87 18.64 10.27 -2.91
CA PRO A 87 17.91 10.12 -1.66
C PRO A 87 16.54 10.79 -1.73
N TYR A 88 15.61 10.36 -0.89
CA TYR A 88 14.30 11.01 -0.76
C TYR A 88 14.42 12.32 0.04
N LEU A 89 14.91 12.26 1.29
CA LEU A 89 15.11 13.42 2.16
C LEU A 89 16.59 13.67 2.43
N VAL A 90 17.35 12.63 2.71
CA VAL A 90 18.72 12.74 3.22
C VAL A 90 19.56 11.52 2.83
N ALA A 91 20.82 11.77 2.49
CA ALA A 91 21.87 10.78 2.53
C ALA A 91 22.64 10.95 3.85
N PRO A 92 22.44 10.11 4.89
CA PRO A 92 23.15 10.23 6.14
C PRO A 92 24.66 10.23 5.96
N ALA A 93 25.34 11.29 6.37
CA ALA A 93 26.77 11.48 6.18
C ALA A 93 27.65 10.47 6.96
N VAL A 94 27.05 9.71 7.88
CA VAL A 94 27.71 8.65 8.66
C VAL A 94 27.77 7.32 7.92
N ALA A 95 27.14 7.20 6.75
CA ALA A 95 27.06 5.95 6.00
C ALA A 95 28.41 5.56 5.39
N ASP A 96 28.77 4.28 5.52
CA ASP A 96 29.91 3.64 4.87
C ASP A 96 29.41 2.41 4.09
N ALA A 97 30.01 2.12 2.94
CA ALA A 97 29.62 0.98 2.10
C ALA A 97 29.81 -0.39 2.77
N THR A 98 30.49 -0.47 3.92
CA THR A 98 30.65 -1.68 4.73
C THR A 98 29.59 -1.83 5.81
N ASP A 99 28.72 -0.85 5.99
CA ASP A 99 27.63 -0.89 6.95
C ASP A 99 26.53 -1.87 6.51
N SER A 100 25.79 -2.41 7.50
CA SER A 100 24.72 -3.35 7.22
C SER A 100 23.45 -2.62 6.76
N GLU A 101 23.07 -2.83 5.50
CA GLU A 101 21.80 -2.33 4.94
C GLU A 101 20.58 -2.89 5.69
N ASP A 102 20.63 -4.14 6.13
CA ASP A 102 19.57 -4.76 6.93
C ASP A 102 19.46 -4.13 8.32
N ALA A 103 20.58 -3.81 8.98
CA ALA A 103 20.56 -3.11 10.26
C ALA A 103 20.04 -1.67 10.11
N ALA A 104 20.36 -1.00 9.01
CA ALA A 104 19.81 0.32 8.69
C ALA A 104 18.29 0.27 8.47
N ALA A 105 17.80 -0.70 7.72
CA ALA A 105 16.36 -0.91 7.51
C ALA A 105 15.61 -1.18 8.83
N ALA A 106 16.18 -2.05 9.68
CA ALA A 106 15.60 -2.38 10.98
C ALA A 106 15.55 -1.15 11.91
N ALA A 107 16.66 -0.41 12.03
CA ALA A 107 16.73 0.78 12.87
C ALA A 107 15.78 1.88 12.38
N ALA A 108 15.74 2.15 11.08
CA ALA A 108 14.84 3.15 10.50
C ALA A 108 13.38 2.80 10.72
N GLY A 109 12.98 1.57 10.42
CA GLY A 109 11.60 1.10 10.62
C GLY A 109 11.16 1.16 12.09
N TYR A 110 12.02 0.70 13.00
CA TYR A 110 11.78 0.72 14.45
C TYR A 110 11.55 2.14 14.97
N GLN A 111 12.48 3.06 14.70
CA GLN A 111 12.42 4.43 15.21
C GLN A 111 11.19 5.20 14.71
N VAL A 112 10.88 5.06 13.41
CA VAL A 112 9.70 5.73 12.83
C VAL A 112 8.41 5.14 13.42
N LEU A 113 8.30 3.81 13.60
CA LEU A 113 7.12 3.21 14.22
C LEU A 113 6.95 3.62 15.69
N LEU A 114 8.05 3.76 16.46
CA LEU A 114 7.99 4.28 17.81
C LEU A 114 7.48 5.74 17.86
N ASP A 115 7.83 6.55 16.86
CA ASP A 115 7.32 7.91 16.77
C ASP A 115 5.83 7.96 16.39
N ILE A 116 5.39 7.09 15.51
CA ILE A 116 4.01 7.06 15.01
C ILE A 116 3.04 6.45 16.03
N LEU A 117 3.42 5.33 16.66
CA LEU A 117 2.53 4.52 17.50
C LEU A 117 2.40 5.06 18.92
N LYS A 118 1.85 6.25 18.99
CA LYS A 118 1.51 6.99 20.21
C LYS A 118 0.21 7.79 19.98
N PRO A 119 -0.40 8.39 21.02
CA PRO A 119 -1.58 9.24 20.82
C PRO A 119 -1.32 10.37 19.80
N PRO A 120 -2.29 10.67 18.95
CA PRO A 120 -3.66 10.15 18.97
C PRO A 120 -3.89 8.85 18.17
N LEU A 121 -2.86 8.25 17.55
CA LEU A 121 -3.04 7.06 16.70
C LEU A 121 -3.46 5.81 17.49
N ILE A 122 -2.88 5.62 18.67
CA ILE A 122 -3.23 4.54 19.61
C ILE A 122 -3.63 5.15 20.96
N LEU A 123 -4.27 4.34 21.80
CA LEU A 123 -4.60 4.76 23.16
C LEU A 123 -3.32 4.83 24.00
N GLU A 124 -3.26 5.78 24.94
CA GLU A 124 -2.14 5.93 25.89
C GLU A 124 -1.86 4.63 26.65
N ALA A 125 -2.92 3.90 27.03
CA ALA A 125 -2.81 2.62 27.74
C ALA A 125 -2.14 1.51 26.92
N ASP A 126 -2.16 1.60 25.59
CA ASP A 126 -1.57 0.60 24.69
C ASP A 126 -0.09 0.87 24.40
N VAL A 127 0.39 2.10 24.63
CA VAL A 127 1.76 2.53 24.31
C VAL A 127 2.83 1.60 24.91
N PRO A 128 2.79 1.23 26.21
CA PRO A 128 3.82 0.36 26.78
C PRO A 128 3.86 -1.03 26.11
N THR A 129 2.70 -1.61 25.80
CA THR A 129 2.60 -2.93 25.16
C THR A 129 3.10 -2.88 23.72
N VAL A 130 2.75 -1.86 22.97
CA VAL A 130 3.21 -1.66 21.59
C VAL A 130 4.71 -1.41 21.55
N THR A 131 5.22 -0.55 22.43
CA THR A 131 6.66 -0.25 22.54
C THR A 131 7.47 -1.51 22.86
N ALA A 132 7.02 -2.33 23.82
CA ALA A 132 7.71 -3.57 24.16
C ALA A 132 7.71 -4.58 22.98
N ARG A 133 6.64 -4.64 22.22
CA ARG A 133 6.55 -5.50 21.04
C ARG A 133 7.48 -5.01 19.92
N LEU A 134 7.51 -3.71 19.63
CA LEU A 134 8.44 -3.13 18.66
C LEU A 134 9.90 -3.38 19.06
N GLN A 135 10.24 -3.23 20.35
CA GLN A 135 11.56 -3.55 20.85
C GLN A 135 11.91 -5.02 20.60
N GLY A 136 10.96 -5.92 20.87
CA GLY A 136 11.16 -7.37 20.60
C GLY A 136 11.40 -7.66 19.11
N TYR A 137 10.72 -6.99 18.20
CA TYR A 137 10.97 -7.10 16.75
C TYR A 137 12.38 -6.60 16.39
N TYR A 138 12.78 -5.48 16.97
CA TYR A 138 14.09 -4.88 16.71
C TYR A 138 15.23 -5.77 17.21
N ASP A 139 15.16 -6.27 18.45
CA ASP A 139 16.14 -7.17 19.03
C ASP A 139 16.26 -8.48 18.22
N ALA A 140 15.13 -9.02 17.77
CA ALA A 140 15.09 -10.19 16.91
C ALA A 140 15.75 -9.93 15.54
N SER A 141 15.55 -8.76 14.95
CA SER A 141 16.19 -8.34 13.70
C SER A 141 17.71 -8.29 13.84
N LEU A 142 18.23 -7.59 14.84
CA LEU A 142 19.68 -7.49 15.06
C LEU A 142 20.31 -8.84 15.40
N THR A 143 19.59 -9.69 16.16
CA THR A 143 20.03 -11.05 16.46
C THR A 143 20.13 -11.90 15.19
N ALA A 144 19.14 -11.80 14.28
CA ALA A 144 19.15 -12.54 13.02
C ALA A 144 20.31 -12.10 12.11
N ILE A 145 20.60 -10.80 12.04
CA ILE A 145 21.72 -10.22 11.27
C ILE A 145 23.06 -10.71 11.83
N SER A 146 23.23 -10.67 13.16
CA SER A 146 24.45 -11.16 13.82
C SER A 146 24.65 -12.65 13.61
N ASN A 147 23.59 -13.47 13.73
CA ASN A 147 23.63 -14.91 13.51
C ASN A 147 23.97 -15.29 12.06
N ALA A 148 23.70 -14.42 11.11
CA ALA A 148 24.09 -14.60 9.71
C ALA A 148 25.59 -14.27 9.46
N GLY A 149 26.32 -13.85 10.50
CA GLY A 149 27.77 -13.61 10.45
C GLY A 149 28.16 -12.19 10.07
N VAL A 150 27.23 -11.23 10.07
CA VAL A 150 27.55 -9.80 9.88
C VAL A 150 28.34 -9.30 11.08
N SER A 151 29.44 -8.57 10.84
CA SER A 151 30.30 -8.06 11.92
C SER A 151 29.55 -7.05 12.80
N GLN A 152 29.88 -6.99 14.09
CA GLN A 152 29.27 -6.02 15.00
C GLN A 152 29.50 -4.58 14.54
N SER A 153 30.67 -4.27 14.00
CA SER A 153 30.95 -2.92 13.47
C SER A 153 30.07 -2.55 12.31
N SER A 154 29.78 -3.50 11.40
CA SER A 154 28.87 -3.31 10.28
C SER A 154 27.41 -3.13 10.76
N ILE A 155 27.00 -3.88 11.78
CA ILE A 155 25.68 -3.71 12.41
C ILE A 155 25.56 -2.35 13.07
N ASP A 156 26.55 -1.95 13.87
CA ASP A 156 26.56 -0.66 14.58
C ASP A 156 26.53 0.53 13.59
N GLY A 157 27.29 0.43 12.48
CA GLY A 157 27.26 1.41 11.40
C GLY A 157 25.89 1.50 10.76
N GLY A 158 25.30 0.37 10.35
CA GLY A 158 23.96 0.33 9.77
C GLY A 158 22.89 0.91 10.72
N VAL A 159 22.95 0.58 12.01
CA VAL A 159 22.06 1.15 13.04
C VAL A 159 22.20 2.68 13.11
N ALA A 160 23.42 3.21 13.07
CA ALA A 160 23.66 4.64 13.10
C ALA A 160 23.06 5.34 11.86
N VAL A 161 23.21 4.76 10.67
CA VAL A 161 22.65 5.24 9.41
C VAL A 161 21.11 5.21 9.46
N GLY A 162 20.52 4.10 9.86
CA GLY A 162 19.04 3.95 9.96
C GLY A 162 18.43 4.93 10.96
N ASN A 163 19.07 5.14 12.12
CA ASN A 163 18.65 6.13 13.09
C ASN A 163 18.70 7.55 12.53
N ALA A 164 19.74 7.92 11.78
CA ALA A 164 19.86 9.24 11.18
C ALA A 164 18.76 9.48 10.11
N ALA A 165 18.47 8.48 9.27
CA ALA A 165 17.39 8.55 8.29
C ALA A 165 16.01 8.67 8.97
N ALA A 166 15.77 7.90 10.04
CA ALA A 166 14.53 8.01 10.82
C ALA A 166 14.36 9.39 11.45
N GLN A 167 15.42 9.94 12.04
CA GLN A 167 15.39 11.28 12.65
C GLN A 167 15.06 12.35 11.61
N ALA A 168 15.63 12.27 10.39
CA ALA A 168 15.32 13.19 9.31
C ALA A 168 13.84 13.09 8.90
N MET A 169 13.29 11.87 8.75
CA MET A 169 11.89 11.66 8.45
C MET A 169 10.97 12.21 9.55
N ILE A 170 11.25 11.93 10.81
CA ILE A 170 10.46 12.41 11.95
C ILE A 170 10.48 13.94 12.02
N ALA A 171 11.64 14.55 11.81
CA ALA A 171 11.80 16.00 11.80
C ALA A 171 11.00 16.64 10.66
N GLU A 172 11.11 16.11 9.42
CA GLU A 172 10.39 16.58 8.24
C GLU A 172 8.86 16.48 8.42
N ARG A 173 8.40 15.44 9.10
CA ARG A 173 6.97 15.21 9.33
C ARG A 173 6.43 15.83 10.62
N THR A 174 7.26 16.54 11.39
CA THR A 174 6.83 17.26 12.59
C THR A 174 6.05 18.51 12.18
N GLY A 175 4.79 18.60 12.64
CA GLY A 175 3.92 19.74 12.30
C GLY A 175 3.39 19.73 10.85
N ASP A 176 3.41 18.58 10.19
CA ASP A 176 2.98 18.42 8.79
C ASP A 176 1.46 18.48 8.57
N GLY A 177 0.68 18.74 9.60
CA GLY A 177 -0.79 18.80 9.54
C GLY A 177 -1.49 17.49 9.93
N ARG A 178 -0.77 16.43 10.26
CA ARG A 178 -1.38 15.17 10.76
C ARG A 178 -2.20 15.43 12.02
N TYR A 179 -3.35 14.76 12.09
CA TYR A 179 -4.28 14.80 13.22
C TYR A 179 -4.86 16.19 13.53
N GLY A 180 -4.91 17.05 12.52
CA GLY A 180 -5.61 18.33 12.58
C GLY A 180 -7.13 18.15 12.63
N ASP A 181 -7.90 19.11 12.08
CA ASP A 181 -9.36 19.04 12.06
C ASP A 181 -9.83 17.77 11.31
N PRO A 182 -10.61 16.90 11.97
CA PRO A 182 -11.07 15.66 11.34
C PRO A 182 -12.28 15.85 10.43
N SER A 183 -13.01 16.96 10.48
CA SER A 183 -14.36 17.08 9.97
C SER A 183 -14.42 17.75 8.61
N PHE A 184 -15.04 17.06 7.62
CA PHE A 184 -15.51 17.70 6.40
C PHE A 184 -16.77 18.51 6.69
N ASP A 185 -16.98 19.59 5.93
CA ASP A 185 -18.22 20.37 5.98
C ASP A 185 -19.42 19.48 5.63
N VAL A 186 -20.47 19.61 6.44
CA VAL A 186 -21.75 18.93 6.24
C VAL A 186 -22.73 19.91 5.62
N GLY A 187 -23.30 19.54 4.44
CA GLY A 187 -24.30 20.32 3.76
C GLY A 187 -25.60 19.57 3.59
N PHE A 188 -26.70 20.31 3.41
CA PHE A 188 -28.04 19.75 3.26
C PHE A 188 -28.70 20.10 1.92
N ASP A 189 -28.02 20.90 1.11
CA ASP A 189 -28.49 21.22 -0.23
C ASP A 189 -28.25 20.06 -1.22
N VAL A 190 -28.88 20.15 -2.38
CA VAL A 190 -28.74 19.16 -3.46
C VAL A 190 -27.28 19.03 -3.90
N GLY A 191 -26.75 17.83 -3.84
CA GLY A 191 -25.37 17.55 -4.20
C GLY A 191 -24.37 17.62 -3.05
N GLU A 192 -24.75 18.19 -1.91
CA GLU A 192 -23.86 18.32 -0.76
C GLU A 192 -23.79 17.05 0.09
N TRP A 193 -22.60 16.79 0.61
CA TRP A 193 -22.34 15.62 1.42
C TRP A 193 -22.86 15.78 2.85
N ARG A 194 -23.39 14.68 3.39
CA ARG A 194 -23.74 14.49 4.79
C ARG A 194 -23.55 13.04 5.21
N PRO A 195 -23.25 12.74 6.48
CA PRO A 195 -23.19 11.36 6.99
C PRO A 195 -24.56 10.71 6.96
N LEU A 196 -24.60 9.38 6.74
CA LEU A 196 -25.86 8.61 6.71
C LEU A 196 -26.47 8.37 8.08
N ALA A 197 -25.70 8.48 9.15
CA ALA A 197 -26.16 8.34 10.51
C ALA A 197 -25.60 9.46 11.40
N GLU A 198 -26.40 9.90 12.36
CA GLU A 198 -25.95 10.87 13.37
C GLU A 198 -24.77 10.32 14.16
N GLY A 199 -23.79 11.17 14.47
CA GLY A 199 -22.57 10.80 15.21
C GLY A 199 -21.42 10.22 14.39
N LEU A 200 -21.59 9.96 13.10
CA LEU A 200 -20.49 9.55 12.21
C LEU A 200 -19.65 10.73 11.68
N ALA A 201 -20.01 11.95 11.98
CA ALA A 201 -19.36 13.16 11.46
C ALA A 201 -17.91 13.36 11.95
N GLY A 202 -17.50 12.71 13.03
CA GLY A 202 -16.25 12.99 13.72
C GLY A 202 -14.98 12.30 13.23
N ASN A 203 -15.04 11.42 12.19
CA ASN A 203 -13.89 10.60 11.78
C ASN A 203 -13.62 10.68 10.27
N ASN A 204 -13.55 11.87 9.73
CA ASN A 204 -13.66 12.04 8.29
C ASN A 204 -12.32 12.26 7.58
N PHE A 205 -11.22 12.33 8.32
CA PHE A 205 -9.87 12.51 7.78
C PHE A 205 -9.69 13.79 6.94
N TYR A 206 -10.44 14.87 7.26
CA TYR A 206 -10.32 16.15 6.55
C TYR A 206 -8.88 16.66 6.58
N TRP A 207 -8.21 16.56 7.74
CA TRP A 207 -6.81 16.94 7.92
C TRP A 207 -5.85 16.32 6.91
N VAL A 208 -6.17 15.13 6.37
CA VAL A 208 -5.31 14.48 5.39
C VAL A 208 -5.13 15.35 4.14
N GLY A 209 -6.17 16.04 3.70
CA GLY A 209 -6.08 16.98 2.58
C GLY A 209 -5.34 18.27 2.90
N GLN A 210 -5.06 18.53 4.17
CA GLN A 210 -4.34 19.72 4.64
C GLN A 210 -2.87 19.43 4.98
N MET A 211 -2.45 18.16 4.88
CA MET A 211 -1.07 17.77 5.15
C MET A 211 -0.10 18.33 4.11
N VAL A 212 1.12 18.58 4.57
CA VAL A 212 2.27 18.77 3.68
C VAL A 212 2.50 17.46 2.92
N PRO A 213 2.53 17.45 1.59
CA PRO A 213 2.80 16.24 0.82
C PRO A 213 4.22 15.70 1.05
N PHE A 214 4.46 14.46 0.62
CA PHE A 214 5.77 13.80 0.72
C PHE A 214 6.71 14.18 -0.43
N LEU A 215 6.21 14.10 -1.67
CA LEU A 215 6.99 14.25 -2.90
C LEU A 215 6.60 15.50 -3.69
N VAL A 216 5.31 15.81 -3.71
CA VAL A 216 4.79 16.88 -4.54
C VAL A 216 4.82 18.22 -3.80
N PRO A 217 5.17 19.33 -4.46
CA PRO A 217 5.27 20.62 -3.78
C PRO A 217 3.90 21.17 -3.33
N ASP A 218 2.82 20.77 -4.01
CA ASP A 218 1.45 21.20 -3.71
C ASP A 218 0.45 20.16 -4.22
N ALA A 219 -0.34 19.59 -3.32
CA ALA A 219 -1.37 18.59 -3.64
C ALA A 219 -2.46 19.15 -4.58
N ALA A 220 -2.71 20.47 -4.54
CA ALA A 220 -3.70 21.13 -5.40
C ALA A 220 -3.38 21.04 -6.90
N MET A 221 -2.12 20.80 -7.27
CA MET A 221 -1.70 20.59 -8.66
C MET A 221 -2.43 19.42 -9.34
N PHE A 222 -2.94 18.48 -8.56
CA PHE A 222 -3.57 17.25 -9.06
C PHE A 222 -5.10 17.30 -9.03
N GLY A 223 -5.68 18.43 -8.66
CA GLY A 223 -7.12 18.63 -8.55
C GLY A 223 -7.91 18.10 -9.74
N THR A 224 -9.11 17.58 -9.48
CA THR A 224 -10.03 17.03 -10.47
C THR A 224 -10.96 18.11 -11.04
N ARG A 225 -11.73 17.72 -12.07
CA ARG A 225 -12.76 18.62 -12.66
C ARG A 225 -14.06 18.65 -11.88
N GLY A 226 -14.16 17.88 -10.79
CA GLY A 226 -15.34 17.76 -9.98
C GLY A 226 -16.39 16.78 -10.49
N PRO A 227 -17.48 16.61 -9.72
CA PRO A 227 -18.62 15.77 -10.07
C PRO A 227 -19.40 16.37 -11.25
N ASN A 228 -20.25 15.56 -11.87
CA ASN A 228 -21.18 16.07 -12.86
C ASN A 228 -22.31 16.84 -12.19
N ALA A 229 -22.79 17.92 -12.80
CA ALA A 229 -23.98 18.63 -12.34
C ALA A 229 -25.18 17.66 -12.23
N VAL A 230 -25.92 17.72 -11.13
CA VAL A 230 -27.02 16.81 -10.80
C VAL A 230 -28.09 16.74 -11.89
N THR A 231 -28.37 17.86 -12.54
CA THR A 231 -29.34 17.95 -13.66
C THR A 231 -28.79 17.51 -15.02
N SER A 232 -27.50 17.10 -15.09
CA SER A 232 -26.88 16.74 -16.38
C SER A 232 -27.25 15.32 -16.82
N ALA A 233 -27.36 15.12 -18.13
CA ALA A 233 -27.60 13.80 -18.72
C ALA A 233 -26.49 12.78 -18.35
N LYS A 234 -25.29 13.24 -18.07
CA LYS A 234 -24.19 12.36 -17.65
C LYS A 234 -24.39 11.88 -16.23
N TYR A 235 -24.76 12.77 -15.31
CA TYR A 235 -25.11 12.38 -13.94
C TYR A 235 -26.30 11.40 -13.94
N THR A 236 -27.37 11.68 -14.68
CA THR A 236 -28.54 10.81 -14.79
C THR A 236 -28.15 9.37 -15.20
N ARG A 237 -27.26 9.21 -16.17
CA ARG A 237 -26.81 7.87 -16.58
C ARG A 237 -26.02 7.16 -15.48
N GLU A 238 -25.15 7.90 -14.78
CA GLU A 238 -24.35 7.36 -13.67
C GLU A 238 -25.22 7.02 -12.48
N PHE A 239 -26.20 7.87 -12.15
CA PHE A 239 -27.21 7.65 -11.13
C PHE A 239 -27.99 6.33 -11.39
N LYS A 240 -28.58 6.19 -12.57
CA LYS A 240 -29.34 4.97 -12.95
C LYS A 240 -28.47 3.73 -12.89
N ARG A 241 -27.21 3.84 -13.29
CA ARG A 241 -26.27 2.73 -13.23
C ARG A 241 -25.94 2.29 -11.81
N VAL A 242 -25.63 3.24 -10.91
CA VAL A 242 -25.32 2.89 -9.52
C VAL A 242 -26.57 2.47 -8.76
N LYS A 243 -27.71 3.08 -9.01
CA LYS A 243 -29.01 2.68 -8.42
C LYS A 243 -29.30 1.21 -8.74
N SER A 244 -29.18 0.81 -10.01
CA SER A 244 -29.44 -0.56 -10.46
C SER A 244 -28.39 -1.58 -10.03
N LEU A 245 -27.10 -1.28 -10.20
CA LEU A 245 -26.01 -2.24 -9.97
C LEU A 245 -25.43 -2.20 -8.56
N GLY A 246 -25.62 -1.09 -7.84
CA GLY A 246 -25.03 -0.87 -6.53
C GLY A 246 -25.90 -1.30 -5.35
N ALA A 247 -27.20 -1.54 -5.57
CA ALA A 247 -28.14 -1.93 -4.54
C ALA A 247 -27.78 -3.26 -3.87
N ILE A 248 -28.05 -3.38 -2.57
CA ILE A 248 -27.80 -4.63 -1.83
C ILE A 248 -28.59 -5.80 -2.41
N ASP A 249 -29.81 -5.54 -2.83
CA ASP A 249 -30.77 -6.48 -3.41
C ASP A 249 -30.83 -6.46 -4.95
N SER A 250 -29.83 -5.92 -5.60
CA SER A 250 -29.77 -5.77 -7.05
C SER A 250 -30.06 -7.07 -7.81
N THR A 251 -31.09 -7.05 -8.64
CA THR A 251 -31.45 -8.15 -9.55
C THR A 251 -30.75 -8.06 -10.92
N THR A 252 -30.05 -6.96 -11.20
CA THR A 252 -29.36 -6.73 -12.48
C THR A 252 -27.85 -6.97 -12.38
N ARG A 253 -27.29 -6.93 -11.17
CA ARG A 253 -25.87 -7.19 -10.92
C ARG A 253 -25.62 -8.71 -11.00
N ARG A 254 -24.64 -9.11 -11.83
CA ARG A 254 -24.25 -10.51 -11.97
C ARG A 254 -23.43 -10.98 -10.77
N ALA A 255 -23.37 -12.31 -10.54
CA ALA A 255 -22.61 -12.91 -9.45
C ALA A 255 -21.11 -12.54 -9.47
N ASP A 256 -20.47 -12.48 -10.67
CA ASP A 256 -19.07 -12.07 -10.82
C ASP A 256 -18.84 -10.59 -10.42
N GLN A 257 -19.83 -9.73 -10.69
CA GLN A 257 -19.78 -8.31 -10.30
C GLN A 257 -19.97 -8.14 -8.78
N THR A 258 -20.82 -8.96 -8.16
CA THR A 258 -20.96 -9.02 -6.70
C THR A 258 -19.65 -9.48 -6.05
N ALA A 259 -19.06 -10.58 -6.55
CA ALA A 259 -17.78 -11.07 -6.06
C ALA A 259 -16.66 -10.03 -6.21
N MET A 260 -16.63 -9.29 -7.32
CA MET A 260 -15.70 -8.18 -7.56
C MET A 260 -15.88 -7.04 -6.54
N ALA A 261 -17.13 -6.61 -6.31
CA ALA A 261 -17.43 -5.53 -5.35
C ALA A 261 -17.03 -5.92 -3.93
N LEU A 262 -17.34 -7.15 -3.52
CA LEU A 262 -16.98 -7.68 -2.20
C LEU A 262 -15.48 -7.90 -2.04
N PHE A 263 -14.78 -8.35 -3.09
CA PHE A 263 -13.33 -8.53 -3.08
C PHE A 263 -12.61 -7.21 -2.80
N TRP A 264 -12.95 -6.14 -3.53
CA TRP A 264 -12.34 -4.82 -3.39
C TRP A 264 -12.94 -3.98 -2.25
N ALA A 265 -13.80 -4.56 -1.41
CA ALA A 265 -14.25 -3.96 -0.15
C ALA A 265 -13.28 -4.20 1.02
N ASP A 266 -12.22 -5.01 0.81
CA ASP A 266 -11.14 -5.21 1.78
C ASP A 266 -10.39 -3.90 2.09
N HIS A 267 -9.55 -3.90 3.13
CA HIS A 267 -8.69 -2.78 3.46
C HIS A 267 -7.71 -2.50 2.30
N ALA A 268 -7.94 -1.41 1.56
CA ALA A 268 -7.27 -1.17 0.28
C ALA A 268 -5.73 -1.23 0.38
N ILE A 269 -5.13 -0.50 1.33
CA ILE A 269 -3.68 -0.49 1.51
C ILE A 269 -3.19 -1.84 2.03
N GLY A 270 -3.94 -2.49 2.94
CA GLY A 270 -3.58 -3.82 3.42
C GLY A 270 -3.54 -4.88 2.32
N MET A 271 -4.50 -4.85 1.39
CA MET A 271 -4.50 -5.75 0.23
C MET A 271 -3.30 -5.46 -0.69
N TRP A 272 -3.04 -4.20 -1.02
CA TRP A 272 -1.88 -3.84 -1.84
C TRP A 272 -0.56 -4.19 -1.16
N THR A 273 -0.41 -3.98 0.14
CA THR A 273 0.78 -4.36 0.91
C THR A 273 1.08 -5.86 0.81
N ARG A 274 0.05 -6.72 0.89
CA ARG A 274 0.23 -8.17 0.69
C ARG A 274 0.67 -8.50 -0.74
N ILE A 275 0.10 -7.81 -1.74
CA ILE A 275 0.51 -7.95 -3.14
C ILE A 275 1.96 -7.51 -3.32
N PHE A 276 2.38 -6.41 -2.70
CA PHE A 276 3.76 -5.91 -2.80
C PHE A 276 4.77 -6.94 -2.29
N ARG A 277 4.53 -7.52 -1.11
CA ARG A 277 5.41 -8.57 -0.56
C ARG A 277 5.44 -9.81 -1.46
N GLN A 278 4.30 -10.22 -2.00
CA GLN A 278 4.23 -11.33 -2.96
C GLN A 278 5.05 -11.05 -4.22
N LEU A 279 4.94 -9.86 -4.78
CA LEU A 279 5.69 -9.46 -5.97
C LEU A 279 7.19 -9.36 -5.70
N SER A 280 7.59 -8.79 -4.56
CA SER A 280 8.98 -8.74 -4.12
C SER A 280 9.58 -10.15 -4.02
N ALA A 281 8.93 -11.03 -3.26
CA ALA A 281 9.40 -12.40 -3.08
C ALA A 281 9.44 -13.21 -4.39
N ALA A 282 8.44 -13.03 -5.27
CA ALA A 282 8.39 -13.74 -6.55
C ALA A 282 9.43 -13.26 -7.58
N ASN A 283 9.99 -12.08 -7.38
CA ASN A 283 11.05 -11.51 -8.23
C ASN A 283 12.40 -11.45 -7.52
N GLU A 284 12.52 -12.05 -6.33
CA GLU A 284 13.76 -12.17 -5.55
C GLU A 284 14.50 -10.83 -5.38
N LEU A 285 13.74 -9.74 -5.08
CA LEU A 285 14.32 -8.42 -4.91
C LEU A 285 15.30 -8.41 -3.73
N SER A 286 16.48 -7.83 -3.92
CA SER A 286 17.46 -7.59 -2.86
C SER A 286 16.96 -6.55 -1.83
N THR A 287 17.63 -6.45 -0.68
CA THR A 287 17.33 -5.46 0.37
C THR A 287 17.29 -4.04 -0.19
N ALA A 288 18.29 -3.65 -1.00
CA ALA A 288 18.35 -2.35 -1.67
C ALA A 288 17.18 -2.13 -2.65
N GLU A 289 16.88 -3.13 -3.48
CA GLU A 289 15.75 -3.05 -4.40
C GLU A 289 14.41 -2.98 -3.66
N ASN A 290 14.24 -3.72 -2.57
CA ASN A 290 13.07 -3.66 -1.70
C ASN A 290 12.92 -2.28 -1.04
N ALA A 291 13.99 -1.69 -0.53
CA ALA A 291 13.95 -0.36 0.06
C ALA A 291 13.44 0.68 -0.95
N ARG A 292 13.98 0.68 -2.18
CA ARG A 292 13.52 1.55 -3.27
C ARG A 292 12.08 1.22 -3.70
N TYR A 293 11.73 -0.05 -3.85
CA TYR A 293 10.40 -0.52 -4.25
C TYR A 293 9.30 -0.04 -3.30
N PHE A 294 9.47 -0.28 -2.00
CA PHE A 294 8.48 0.12 -1.01
C PHE A 294 8.48 1.65 -0.79
N GLY A 295 9.64 2.30 -0.83
CA GLY A 295 9.75 3.76 -0.76
C GLY A 295 8.97 4.43 -1.90
N MET A 296 9.20 4.01 -3.14
CA MET A 296 8.45 4.50 -4.31
C MET A 296 6.95 4.31 -4.17
N LEU A 297 6.49 3.14 -3.74
CA LEU A 297 5.07 2.80 -3.63
C LEU A 297 4.37 3.61 -2.55
N TYR A 298 4.91 3.63 -1.33
CA TYR A 298 4.22 4.25 -0.21
C TYR A 298 4.28 5.78 -0.22
N LEU A 299 5.39 6.39 -0.61
CA LEU A 299 5.46 7.84 -0.76
C LEU A 299 4.52 8.33 -1.85
N THR A 300 4.44 7.61 -2.99
CA THR A 300 3.51 7.97 -4.08
C THR A 300 2.04 7.83 -3.67
N VAL A 301 1.68 6.75 -2.97
CA VAL A 301 0.30 6.57 -2.52
C VAL A 301 -0.06 7.55 -1.39
N GLY A 302 0.89 7.91 -0.55
CA GLY A 302 0.74 8.96 0.46
C GLY A 302 0.27 10.28 -0.17
N ASP A 303 0.98 10.76 -1.17
CA ASP A 303 0.61 11.99 -1.89
C ASP A 303 -0.70 11.87 -2.66
N ALA A 304 -0.97 10.70 -3.24
CA ALA A 304 -2.24 10.48 -3.94
C ALA A 304 -3.44 10.53 -2.99
N VAL A 305 -3.31 10.07 -1.75
CA VAL A 305 -4.38 10.19 -0.73
C VAL A 305 -4.51 11.60 -0.19
N ILE A 306 -3.40 12.35 -0.03
CA ILE A 306 -3.43 13.76 0.36
C ILE A 306 -4.18 14.57 -0.69
N ALA A 307 -3.77 14.50 -1.95
CA ALA A 307 -4.42 15.20 -3.05
C ALA A 307 -5.91 14.81 -3.22
N CYS A 308 -6.22 13.53 -3.00
CA CYS A 308 -7.59 13.04 -3.05
C CYS A 308 -8.47 13.65 -1.96
N ASN A 309 -7.97 13.74 -0.71
CA ASN A 309 -8.74 14.29 0.40
C ASN A 309 -8.87 15.81 0.32
N LEU A 310 -7.87 16.51 -0.21
CA LEU A 310 -7.99 17.93 -0.54
C LEU A 310 -9.15 18.17 -1.52
N ASP A 311 -9.24 17.37 -2.58
CA ASP A 311 -10.34 17.45 -3.55
C ASP A 311 -11.68 17.00 -2.97
N LYS A 312 -11.71 16.06 -2.04
CA LYS A 312 -12.93 15.69 -1.31
C LYS A 312 -13.49 16.86 -0.50
N ALA A 313 -12.62 17.60 0.18
CA ALA A 313 -12.99 18.81 0.90
C ALA A 313 -13.54 19.88 -0.04
N LYS A 314 -12.85 20.11 -1.18
CA LYS A 314 -13.23 21.09 -2.18
C LYS A 314 -14.63 20.84 -2.78
N TRP A 315 -14.95 19.58 -3.07
CA TRP A 315 -16.18 19.25 -3.80
C TRP A 315 -17.34 18.90 -2.89
N GLY A 316 -17.10 18.39 -1.68
CA GLY A 316 -18.13 18.07 -0.69
C GLY A 316 -19.32 17.28 -1.22
N PHE A 317 -19.12 16.40 -2.22
CA PHE A 317 -20.22 15.82 -2.99
C PHE A 317 -20.85 14.62 -2.28
N TRP A 318 -22.17 14.54 -2.34
CA TRP A 318 -22.98 13.50 -1.70
C TRP A 318 -22.70 12.09 -2.25
N ARG A 319 -22.97 11.07 -1.43
CA ARG A 319 -22.86 9.66 -1.80
C ARG A 319 -24.07 9.18 -2.60
N PRO A 320 -23.92 8.11 -3.43
CA PRO A 320 -25.06 7.52 -4.15
C PRO A 320 -26.26 7.21 -3.27
N THR A 321 -26.05 6.72 -2.04
CA THR A 321 -27.13 6.42 -1.10
C THR A 321 -27.96 7.66 -0.78
N THR A 322 -27.33 8.78 -0.43
CA THR A 322 -28.03 10.04 -0.19
C THR A 322 -28.73 10.52 -1.46
N ALA A 323 -28.02 10.55 -2.57
CA ALA A 323 -28.54 11.00 -3.85
C ALA A 323 -29.76 10.21 -4.34
N ILE A 324 -29.77 8.88 -4.14
CA ILE A 324 -30.86 8.01 -4.58
C ILE A 324 -32.08 8.16 -3.66
N ARG A 325 -31.85 8.23 -2.35
CA ARG A 325 -32.95 8.40 -1.39
C ARG A 325 -33.66 9.75 -1.53
N GLU A 326 -32.93 10.79 -1.89
CA GLU A 326 -33.42 12.16 -1.95
C GLU A 326 -33.68 12.66 -3.39
N ALA A 327 -33.66 11.80 -4.38
CA ALA A 327 -33.81 12.21 -5.79
C ALA A 327 -35.13 12.89 -6.12
N ALA A 328 -36.17 12.74 -5.29
CA ALA A 328 -37.46 13.46 -5.50
C ALA A 328 -37.31 14.99 -5.45
N THR A 329 -36.26 15.49 -4.79
CA THR A 329 -36.02 16.93 -4.59
C THR A 329 -34.75 17.43 -5.29
N ASP A 330 -34.08 16.61 -6.10
CA ASP A 330 -32.78 16.93 -6.71
C ASP A 330 -32.87 17.86 -7.95
N GLY A 331 -34.08 18.20 -8.38
CA GLY A 331 -34.32 19.04 -9.53
C GLY A 331 -34.06 18.37 -10.91
N ASN A 332 -33.83 17.06 -10.92
CA ASN A 332 -33.61 16.28 -12.15
C ASN A 332 -34.80 15.35 -12.41
N PRO A 333 -35.69 15.65 -13.34
CA PRO A 333 -36.90 14.84 -13.58
C PRO A 333 -36.61 13.43 -14.13
N LEU A 334 -35.35 13.11 -14.42
CA LEU A 334 -34.93 11.81 -14.95
C LEU A 334 -34.26 10.90 -13.91
N THR A 335 -34.14 11.37 -12.68
CA THR A 335 -33.75 10.60 -11.49
C THR A 335 -34.99 10.27 -10.68
N GLU A 336 -35.10 9.04 -10.22
CA GLU A 336 -36.22 8.55 -9.45
C GLU A 336 -35.76 8.15 -8.05
N ALA A 337 -36.39 8.69 -7.03
CA ALA A 337 -36.07 8.41 -5.64
C ALA A 337 -36.40 6.95 -5.28
N ASP A 338 -35.63 6.45 -4.31
CA ASP A 338 -35.89 5.20 -3.61
C ASP A 338 -35.40 5.40 -2.18
N GLU A 339 -36.31 5.76 -1.29
CA GLU A 339 -36.00 6.10 0.11
C GLU A 339 -35.43 4.93 0.89
N THR A 340 -35.67 3.71 0.43
CA THR A 340 -35.21 2.47 1.08
C THR A 340 -33.92 1.92 0.49
N TRP A 341 -33.37 2.57 -0.53
CA TRP A 341 -32.19 2.09 -1.22
C TRP A 341 -30.97 1.95 -0.29
N GLU A 342 -30.34 0.79 -0.34
CA GLU A 342 -29.11 0.50 0.39
C GLU A 342 -28.02 0.02 -0.55
N SER A 343 -26.78 0.45 -0.28
CA SER A 343 -25.63 0.00 -1.03
C SER A 343 -25.20 -1.41 -0.62
N LEU A 344 -24.61 -2.18 -1.54
CA LEU A 344 -24.03 -3.50 -1.24
C LEU A 344 -22.91 -3.42 -0.19
N ASN A 345 -22.06 -2.40 -0.30
CA ASN A 345 -20.94 -2.21 0.62
C ASN A 345 -21.24 -1.05 1.58
N PRO A 346 -20.74 -1.09 2.83
CA PRO A 346 -20.89 0.01 3.79
C PRO A 346 -20.36 1.33 3.22
N VAL A 347 -21.13 2.40 3.41
CA VAL A 347 -20.77 3.75 2.91
C VAL A 347 -19.76 4.38 3.84
N PRO A 348 -18.60 4.80 3.32
CA PRO A 348 -17.62 5.52 4.13
C PRO A 348 -18.13 6.91 4.57
N PRO A 349 -17.80 7.37 5.80
CA PRO A 349 -18.32 8.62 6.37
C PRO A 349 -17.51 9.86 5.90
N TYR A 350 -17.35 10.05 4.59
CA TYR A 350 -16.68 11.20 3.97
C TYR A 350 -17.18 11.42 2.54
N PRO A 351 -16.96 12.62 1.95
CA PRO A 351 -17.46 12.97 0.62
C PRO A 351 -17.14 11.97 -0.48
N GLU A 352 -18.02 11.89 -1.46
CA GLU A 352 -17.95 10.92 -2.54
C GLU A 352 -16.76 11.17 -3.49
N HIS A 353 -16.63 12.41 -3.98
CA HIS A 353 -15.74 12.76 -5.10
C HIS A 353 -14.41 13.39 -4.64
N PRO A 354 -13.28 12.93 -5.22
CA PRO A 354 -13.07 11.78 -6.10
C PRO A 354 -12.99 10.46 -5.32
N SER A 355 -12.95 9.31 -6.01
CA SER A 355 -12.81 8.00 -5.37
C SER A 355 -11.42 7.80 -4.77
N GLY A 356 -11.33 7.75 -3.44
CA GLY A 356 -10.06 7.50 -2.72
C GLY A 356 -9.41 6.17 -3.08
N HIS A 357 -10.23 5.13 -3.28
CA HIS A 357 -9.76 3.82 -3.71
C HIS A 357 -9.00 3.88 -5.04
N ASN A 358 -9.51 4.67 -5.99
CA ASN A 358 -8.87 4.82 -7.30
C ASN A 358 -7.72 5.82 -7.31
N CYS A 359 -7.76 6.87 -6.48
CA CYS A 359 -6.59 7.75 -6.30
C CYS A 359 -5.37 6.92 -5.87
N GLY A 360 -5.49 6.14 -4.79
CA GLY A 360 -4.41 5.30 -4.30
C GLY A 360 -4.07 4.15 -5.25
N SER A 361 -5.05 3.36 -5.69
CA SER A 361 -4.74 2.17 -6.51
C SER A 361 -4.12 2.50 -7.87
N TRP A 362 -4.50 3.60 -8.51
CA TRP A 362 -3.87 3.96 -9.78
C TRP A 362 -2.51 4.64 -9.62
N SER A 363 -2.23 5.27 -8.49
CA SER A 363 -0.85 5.68 -8.19
C SER A 363 0.05 4.46 -8.01
N ILE A 364 -0.44 3.43 -7.29
CA ILE A 364 0.25 2.14 -7.12
C ILE A 364 0.46 1.43 -8.47
N VAL A 365 -0.59 1.29 -9.29
CA VAL A 365 -0.50 0.62 -10.60
C VAL A 365 0.55 1.26 -11.51
N GLU A 366 0.62 2.59 -11.58
CA GLU A 366 1.63 3.27 -12.40
C GLU A 366 3.03 3.13 -11.78
N THR A 367 3.17 3.17 -10.46
CA THR A 367 4.46 2.95 -9.78
C THR A 367 4.98 1.53 -10.00
N LEU A 368 4.11 0.50 -9.93
CA LEU A 368 4.49 -0.88 -10.24
C LEU A 368 4.95 -1.04 -11.69
N LYS A 369 4.26 -0.40 -12.63
CA LYS A 369 4.65 -0.42 -14.05
C LYS A 369 6.01 0.25 -14.27
N ASP A 370 6.27 1.32 -13.58
CA ASP A 370 7.54 2.03 -13.65
C ASP A 370 8.68 1.19 -13.05
N PHE A 371 8.52 0.68 -11.83
CA PHE A 371 9.54 -0.11 -11.16
C PHE A 371 9.93 -1.38 -11.94
N TYR A 372 8.94 -2.14 -12.44
CA TYR A 372 9.18 -3.38 -13.19
C TYR A 372 9.41 -3.16 -14.70
N GLY A 373 9.29 -1.94 -15.20
CA GLY A 373 9.40 -1.64 -16.63
C GLY A 373 8.30 -2.30 -17.49
N THR A 374 7.26 -2.89 -16.86
CA THR A 374 6.22 -3.64 -17.56
C THR A 374 4.86 -3.54 -16.87
N ASN A 375 3.80 -3.62 -17.68
CA ASN A 375 2.44 -3.81 -17.16
C ASN A 375 2.05 -5.29 -17.04
N ARG A 376 2.83 -6.21 -17.65
CA ARG A 376 2.52 -7.65 -17.71
C ARG A 376 3.21 -8.35 -16.54
N MET A 377 2.44 -8.68 -15.52
CA MET A 377 2.90 -9.48 -14.39
C MET A 377 1.71 -10.24 -13.82
N THR A 378 1.90 -11.54 -13.57
CA THR A 378 0.86 -12.38 -12.96
C THR A 378 1.01 -12.35 -11.45
N PHE A 379 -0.08 -12.03 -10.78
CA PHE A 379 -0.17 -12.07 -9.31
C PHE A 379 -1.58 -12.43 -8.88
N SER A 380 -1.71 -12.93 -7.66
CA SER A 380 -3.00 -13.24 -7.05
C SER A 380 -3.17 -12.46 -5.75
N ALA A 381 -4.40 -12.12 -5.43
CA ALA A 381 -4.75 -11.56 -4.15
C ALA A 381 -5.96 -12.29 -3.57
N THR A 382 -5.96 -12.44 -2.25
CA THR A 382 -7.06 -13.04 -1.52
C THR A 382 -7.62 -11.99 -0.56
N ARG A 383 -8.94 -11.79 -0.60
CA ARG A 383 -9.62 -11.03 0.45
C ARG A 383 -9.53 -11.83 1.74
N THR A 384 -8.86 -11.27 2.73
CA THR A 384 -8.65 -11.96 4.02
C THR A 384 -9.51 -11.41 5.13
N PHE A 385 -10.30 -10.31 4.87
CA PHE A 385 -10.51 -9.42 5.95
C PHE A 385 -11.89 -8.88 6.22
N LEU A 386 -12.03 -8.63 7.43
CA LEU A 386 -12.47 -7.60 8.38
C LEU A 386 -13.95 -7.18 8.29
N GLN A 387 -14.64 -7.45 7.22
CA GLN A 387 -16.08 -7.30 7.16
C GLN A 387 -16.73 -8.69 7.28
N PRO A 388 -17.78 -8.90 8.08
CA PRO A 388 -18.55 -10.11 8.02
C PRO A 388 -18.96 -10.36 6.56
N GLY A 389 -18.57 -11.47 6.00
CA GLY A 389 -18.81 -11.72 4.57
C GLY A 389 -18.50 -13.15 4.17
N PRO A 390 -18.84 -13.53 2.94
CA PRO A 390 -18.65 -14.88 2.43
C PRO A 390 -17.20 -15.32 2.49
N ALA A 391 -16.97 -16.62 2.25
CA ALA A 391 -15.66 -17.27 2.20
C ALA A 391 -14.58 -16.45 1.48
N PRO A 392 -13.29 -16.67 1.77
CA PRO A 392 -12.19 -15.95 1.11
C PRO A 392 -12.34 -15.95 -0.40
N ILE A 393 -12.27 -14.76 -1.02
CA ILE A 393 -12.34 -14.59 -2.47
C ILE A 393 -10.92 -14.36 -2.95
N THR A 394 -10.41 -15.23 -3.84
CA THR A 394 -9.13 -15.06 -4.52
C THR A 394 -9.35 -14.62 -5.96
N ARG A 395 -8.58 -13.64 -6.40
CA ARG A 395 -8.56 -13.19 -7.80
C ARG A 395 -7.13 -13.15 -8.32
N THR A 396 -6.97 -13.56 -9.58
CA THR A 396 -5.68 -13.58 -10.27
C THR A 396 -5.70 -12.56 -11.41
N PHE A 397 -4.63 -11.81 -11.52
CA PHE A 397 -4.43 -10.78 -12.53
C PHE A 397 -3.17 -11.11 -13.33
N THR A 398 -3.17 -10.79 -14.63
CA THR A 398 -2.02 -10.95 -15.53
C THR A 398 -1.40 -9.61 -15.93
N ARG A 399 -1.97 -8.51 -15.42
CA ARG A 399 -1.49 -7.13 -15.65
C ARG A 399 -1.87 -6.25 -14.45
N PHE A 400 -0.98 -5.35 -14.07
CA PHE A 400 -1.27 -4.35 -13.04
C PHE A 400 -2.50 -3.51 -13.38
N SER A 401 -2.59 -3.03 -14.62
CA SER A 401 -3.76 -2.26 -15.07
C SER A 401 -5.06 -3.04 -15.13
N GLN A 402 -5.04 -4.37 -15.11
CA GLN A 402 -6.24 -5.19 -15.02
C GLN A 402 -6.88 -5.05 -13.64
N ALA A 403 -6.08 -5.13 -12.56
CA ALA A 403 -6.54 -4.88 -11.21
C ALA A 403 -7.10 -3.46 -11.05
N GLY A 404 -6.37 -2.43 -11.52
CA GLY A 404 -6.85 -1.05 -11.50
C GLY A 404 -8.19 -0.85 -12.22
N ARG A 405 -8.39 -1.45 -13.41
CA ARG A 405 -9.68 -1.39 -14.14
C ARG A 405 -10.80 -2.14 -13.43
N GLU A 406 -10.47 -3.17 -12.68
CA GLU A 406 -11.46 -3.89 -11.88
C GLU A 406 -11.93 -3.06 -10.70
N ILE A 407 -11.02 -2.37 -10.01
CA ILE A 407 -11.33 -1.45 -8.91
C ILE A 407 -12.30 -0.36 -9.36
N LEU A 408 -12.08 0.26 -10.52
CA LEU A 408 -13.01 1.26 -11.10
C LEU A 408 -14.46 0.78 -11.13
N ARG A 409 -14.68 -0.49 -11.46
CA ARG A 409 -16.02 -1.08 -11.59
C ARG A 409 -16.57 -1.53 -10.23
N ALA A 410 -15.70 -2.08 -9.41
CA ALA A 410 -16.05 -2.67 -8.12
C ALA A 410 -16.77 -1.67 -7.20
N ARG A 411 -16.34 -0.42 -7.21
CA ARG A 411 -16.92 0.61 -6.33
C ARG A 411 -18.31 1.04 -6.79
N VAL A 412 -18.57 1.06 -8.11
CA VAL A 412 -19.92 1.28 -8.66
C VAL A 412 -20.83 0.10 -8.33
N PHE A 413 -20.33 -1.14 -8.48
CA PHE A 413 -21.07 -2.35 -8.13
C PHE A 413 -21.32 -2.48 -6.61
N GLY A 414 -20.45 -1.87 -5.81
CA GLY A 414 -20.60 -1.76 -4.37
C GLY A 414 -21.58 -0.67 -3.90
N GLY A 415 -22.05 0.19 -4.82
CA GLY A 415 -22.98 1.28 -4.50
C GLY A 415 -22.36 2.51 -3.86
N LEU A 416 -21.02 2.69 -3.96
CA LEU A 416 -20.28 3.68 -3.18
C LEU A 416 -19.92 4.95 -3.95
N HIS A 417 -19.83 4.85 -5.29
CA HIS A 417 -19.35 5.93 -6.14
C HIS A 417 -20.08 5.99 -7.49
N PHE A 418 -20.20 7.21 -8.00
CA PHE A 418 -20.52 7.45 -9.40
C PHE A 418 -19.30 7.19 -10.28
N TRP A 419 -19.53 6.85 -11.55
CA TRP A 419 -18.41 6.52 -12.46
C TRP A 419 -17.41 7.69 -12.65
N THR A 420 -17.89 8.92 -12.62
CA THR A 420 -17.03 10.11 -12.77
C THR A 420 -16.02 10.22 -11.64
N ALA A 421 -16.40 9.95 -10.39
CA ALA A 421 -15.47 9.94 -9.26
C ALA A 421 -14.39 8.87 -9.40
N GLU A 422 -14.76 7.69 -9.89
CA GLU A 422 -13.84 6.59 -10.17
C GLU A 422 -12.80 6.97 -11.24
N ALA A 423 -13.29 7.48 -12.37
CA ALA A 423 -12.44 7.86 -13.51
C ALA A 423 -11.50 9.03 -13.19
N GLN A 424 -11.99 10.01 -12.42
CA GLN A 424 -11.19 11.17 -12.03
C GLN A 424 -10.19 10.83 -10.92
N GLY A 425 -10.56 9.99 -9.95
CA GLY A 425 -9.64 9.47 -8.96
C GLY A 425 -8.48 8.69 -9.61
N ALA A 426 -8.78 7.82 -10.56
CA ALA A 426 -7.75 7.11 -11.32
C ALA A 426 -6.81 8.05 -12.10
N ARG A 427 -7.35 9.14 -12.64
CA ARG A 427 -6.53 10.15 -13.34
C ARG A 427 -5.63 10.91 -12.37
N LEU A 428 -6.15 11.28 -11.20
CA LEU A 428 -5.38 11.92 -10.14
C LEU A 428 -4.20 11.02 -9.73
N GLY A 429 -4.46 9.76 -9.35
CA GLY A 429 -3.41 8.84 -8.92
C GLY A 429 -2.31 8.65 -9.97
N ARG A 430 -2.66 8.53 -11.26
CA ARG A 430 -1.68 8.47 -12.36
C ARG A 430 -0.82 9.73 -12.45
N ARG A 431 -1.40 10.91 -12.28
CA ARG A 431 -0.67 12.17 -12.36
C ARG A 431 0.34 12.30 -11.22
N VAL A 432 -0.02 11.89 -10.01
CA VAL A 432 0.90 11.86 -8.86
C VAL A 432 2.05 10.88 -9.14
N ALA A 433 1.77 9.66 -9.61
CA ALA A 433 2.81 8.69 -9.94
C ALA A 433 3.75 9.17 -11.05
N ASN A 434 3.21 9.83 -12.09
CA ASN A 434 4.03 10.41 -13.17
C ASN A 434 4.92 11.55 -12.66
N PHE A 435 4.43 12.35 -11.71
CA PHE A 435 5.25 13.40 -11.08
C PHE A 435 6.42 12.77 -10.31
N ARG A 436 6.16 11.77 -9.45
CA ARG A 436 7.21 11.05 -8.74
C ARG A 436 8.22 10.45 -9.74
N GLN A 437 7.76 9.78 -10.81
CA GLN A 437 8.63 9.18 -11.82
C GLN A 437 9.57 10.21 -12.47
N ALA A 438 9.13 11.44 -12.65
CA ALA A 438 9.92 12.49 -13.29
C ALA A 438 10.92 13.19 -12.36
N HIS A 439 10.75 13.09 -11.02
CA HIS A 439 11.47 13.96 -10.09
C HIS A 439 12.13 13.23 -8.91
N TYR A 440 11.88 11.95 -8.68
CA TYR A 440 12.39 11.23 -7.51
C TYR A 440 12.86 9.83 -7.85
N PHE A 441 13.78 9.31 -7.08
CA PHE A 441 14.38 7.97 -7.23
C PHE A 441 15.13 7.81 -8.56
N GLN A 442 15.69 8.89 -9.07
CA GLN A 442 16.49 8.86 -10.29
C GLN A 442 17.82 8.18 -10.02
N PRO A 443 18.41 7.47 -11.00
CA PRO A 443 19.78 6.99 -10.89
C PRO A 443 20.76 8.17 -10.74
N GLU A 444 21.77 8.01 -9.86
CA GLU A 444 22.89 8.94 -9.72
C GLU A 444 23.96 8.72 -10.80
#